data_788fe5f84caac7088e7b58c04c1536b0
#
_entry.id   788fe5f84caac7088e7b58c04c1536b0
#
_cell.length_a   1.000
_cell.length_b   1.000
_cell.length_c   1.000
_cell.angle_alpha   90.00
_cell.angle_beta   90.00
_cell.angle_gamma   90.00
#
_symmetry.space_group_name_H-M   'P 1'
#
loop_
_entity.id
_entity.type
_entity.pdbx_description
1 polymer ?
#
loop_
_entity_poly.entity_id
_entity_poly.type
_entity_poly.pdbx_seq_one_letter_code
_entity_poly.pdbx_strand_id
1 'polypeptide(L)'
;MALILVDMPFGSYAESPQIAFRNAAWVMKETGCGAVKLEGGACMADTIGFLTQRGIPVMARIGLTPQSSHTMRGFEAQGRDTDSWSRDEADARAVCAAGAFAFVF
;
A
#
# COMPACT_ATOMS: atom_id res chain seq x y z
N MET A 1 8.76 22.26 2.40
CA MET A 1 9.32 21.19 1.55
C MET A 1 8.25 20.13 1.28
N ALA A 2 8.10 19.74 0.04
CA ALA A 2 7.10 18.75 -0.32
C ALA A 2 7.61 17.34 -0.05
N LEU A 3 6.70 16.46 0.40
CA LEU A 3 7.02 15.05 0.54
C LEU A 3 6.97 14.39 -0.84
N ILE A 4 8.04 13.70 -1.18
CA ILE A 4 8.11 12.98 -2.43
C ILE A 4 7.84 11.51 -2.16
N LEU A 5 6.82 10.98 -2.82
CA LEU A 5 6.44 9.57 -2.72
C LEU A 5 6.79 8.86 -4.01
N VAL A 6 7.22 7.61 -3.88
CA VAL A 6 7.41 6.75 -5.05
C VAL A 6 6.45 5.58 -4.96
N ASP A 7 5.67 5.38 -6.00
CA ASP A 7 4.84 4.17 -6.12
C ASP A 7 5.75 2.99 -6.41
N MET A 8 5.69 1.97 -5.55
CA MET A 8 6.49 0.79 -5.77
C MET A 8 5.95 0.03 -6.97
N PRO A 9 6.83 -0.43 -7.87
CA PRO A 9 6.37 -1.14 -9.06
C PRO A 9 5.65 -2.44 -8.70
N PHE A 10 4.73 -2.85 -9.56
CA PHE A 10 4.03 -4.11 -9.40
C PHE A 10 5.04 -5.25 -9.30
N GLY A 11 4.84 -6.11 -8.34
CA GLY A 11 5.73 -7.25 -8.14
C GLY A 11 6.93 -7.00 -7.26
N SER A 12 7.19 -5.73 -6.89
CA SER A 12 8.38 -5.42 -6.12
C SER A 12 8.17 -5.61 -4.62
N TYR A 13 6.94 -5.85 -4.17
CA TYR A 13 6.64 -5.93 -2.74
C TYR A 13 5.66 -7.03 -2.34
N ALA A 14 5.05 -7.70 -3.31
CA ALA A 14 3.99 -8.64 -3.00
C ALA A 14 4.50 -10.01 -2.56
N GLU A 15 5.72 -10.34 -2.90
CA GLU A 15 6.24 -11.68 -2.68
C GLU A 15 6.55 -11.95 -1.21
N SER A 16 7.20 -11.02 -0.55
CA SER A 16 7.50 -11.17 0.87
C SER A 16 7.85 -9.81 1.47
N PRO A 17 7.69 -9.67 2.81
CA PRO A 17 8.11 -8.44 3.47
C PRO A 17 9.61 -8.14 3.29
N GLN A 18 10.44 -9.17 3.27
CA GLN A 18 11.89 -8.99 3.12
C GLN A 18 12.23 -8.44 1.75
N ILE A 19 11.60 -8.96 0.70
CA ILE A 19 11.83 -8.46 -0.65
C ILE A 19 11.26 -7.05 -0.79
N ALA A 20 10.11 -6.79 -0.19
CA ALA A 20 9.55 -5.45 -0.19
C ALA A 20 10.52 -4.46 0.47
N PHE A 21 11.10 -4.83 1.59
CA PHE A 21 12.05 -3.96 2.28
C PHE A 21 13.28 -3.69 1.41
N ARG A 22 13.84 -4.73 0.82
CA ARG A 22 15.03 -4.57 -0.01
C ARG A 22 14.76 -3.62 -1.16
N ASN A 23 13.63 -3.80 -1.83
CA ASN A 23 13.28 -2.95 -2.97
C ASN A 23 12.94 -1.54 -2.55
N ALA A 24 12.23 -1.37 -1.43
CA ALA A 24 11.88 -0.04 -0.94
C ALA A 24 13.12 0.73 -0.51
N ALA A 25 14.03 0.06 0.18
CA ALA A 25 15.29 0.69 0.61
C ALA A 25 16.10 1.14 -0.60
N TRP A 26 16.14 0.30 -1.64
CA TRP A 26 16.83 0.64 -2.88
C TRP A 26 16.21 1.85 -3.54
N VAL A 27 14.88 1.88 -3.61
CA VAL A 27 14.16 3.01 -4.21
C VAL A 27 14.47 4.29 -3.46
N MET A 28 14.42 4.25 -2.13
CA MET A 28 14.69 5.44 -1.32
C MET A 28 16.13 5.92 -1.52
N LYS A 29 17.05 4.98 -1.59
CA LYS A 29 18.46 5.32 -1.80
C LYS A 29 18.70 5.97 -3.17
N GLU A 30 18.07 5.40 -4.19
CA GLU A 30 18.31 5.85 -5.56
C GLU A 30 17.58 7.15 -5.89
N THR A 31 16.40 7.37 -5.31
CA THR A 31 15.59 8.52 -5.66
C THR A 31 15.65 9.65 -4.63
N GLY A 32 16.06 9.33 -3.41
CA GLY A 32 16.00 10.32 -2.34
C GLY A 32 14.58 10.63 -1.87
N CYS A 33 13.59 9.78 -2.22
CA CYS A 33 12.22 10.03 -1.83
C CYS A 33 12.04 9.91 -0.33
N GLY A 34 10.95 10.50 0.20
CA GLY A 34 10.67 10.48 1.62
C GLY A 34 9.83 9.31 2.07
N ALA A 35 9.15 8.64 1.14
CA ALA A 35 8.27 7.54 1.48
C ALA A 35 7.97 6.72 0.23
N VAL A 36 7.43 5.51 0.44
CA VAL A 36 6.99 4.66 -0.66
C VAL A 36 5.49 4.42 -0.54
N LYS A 37 4.85 4.13 -1.66
CA LYS A 37 3.43 3.81 -1.69
C LYS A 37 3.23 2.38 -2.19
N LEU A 38 2.45 1.60 -1.45
CA LEU A 38 2.14 0.22 -1.78
C LEU A 38 0.65 0.09 -1.98
N GLU A 39 0.25 -0.84 -2.84
CA GLU A 39 -1.16 -1.14 -3.04
C GLU A 39 -1.54 -2.36 -2.22
N GLY A 40 -2.72 -2.31 -1.63
CA GLY A 40 -3.27 -3.41 -0.87
C GLY A 40 -3.77 -2.95 0.47
N GLY A 41 -4.67 -3.74 1.04
CA GLY A 41 -5.27 -3.44 2.32
C GLY A 41 -4.73 -4.34 3.41
N ALA A 42 -5.64 -5.00 4.14
CA ALA A 42 -5.26 -5.83 5.27
C ALA A 42 -4.24 -6.90 4.90
N CYS A 43 -4.27 -7.41 3.66
CA CYS A 43 -3.32 -8.42 3.23
C CYS A 43 -1.88 -7.91 3.21
N MET A 44 -1.68 -6.60 3.21
CA MET A 44 -0.35 -6.00 3.22
C MET A 44 0.10 -5.56 4.60
N ALA A 45 -0.71 -5.80 5.64
CA ALA A 45 -0.40 -5.29 6.97
C ALA A 45 0.96 -5.78 7.47
N ASP A 46 1.27 -7.06 7.29
CA ASP A 46 2.56 -7.59 7.73
C ASP A 46 3.72 -6.91 7.02
N THR A 47 3.59 -6.73 5.71
CA THR A 47 4.63 -6.07 4.93
C THR A 47 4.79 -4.61 5.35
N ILE A 48 3.68 -3.90 5.53
CA ILE A 48 3.74 -2.50 5.96
C ILE A 48 4.42 -2.42 7.33
N GLY A 49 4.03 -3.30 8.26
CA GLY A 49 4.65 -3.32 9.58
C GLY A 49 6.15 -3.58 9.52
N PHE A 50 6.55 -4.52 8.67
CA PHE A 50 7.96 -4.84 8.49
C PHE A 50 8.74 -3.61 8.02
N LEU A 51 8.20 -2.88 7.05
CA LEU A 51 8.85 -1.69 6.50
C LEU A 51 8.89 -0.56 7.51
N THR A 52 7.76 -0.26 8.14
CA THR A 52 7.68 0.90 9.04
C THR A 52 8.51 0.71 10.29
N GLN A 53 8.57 -0.51 10.82
CA GLN A 53 9.41 -0.79 11.98
C GLN A 53 10.89 -0.61 11.68
N ARG A 54 11.26 -0.67 10.43
CA ARG A 54 12.64 -0.51 9.99
C ARG A 54 12.92 0.87 9.42
N GLY A 55 11.98 1.80 9.61
CA GLY A 55 12.22 3.19 9.28
C GLY A 55 11.80 3.63 7.90
N ILE A 56 11.08 2.80 7.15
CA ILE A 56 10.60 3.19 5.84
C ILE A 56 9.16 3.69 5.96
N PRO A 57 8.92 4.98 5.71
CA PRO A 57 7.54 5.49 5.76
C PRO A 57 6.72 4.95 4.60
N VAL A 58 5.50 4.52 4.88
CA VAL A 58 4.64 3.87 3.89
C VAL A 58 3.30 4.58 3.82
N MET A 59 2.87 4.88 2.60
CA MET A 59 1.48 5.24 2.30
C MET A 59 0.84 4.04 1.62
N ALA A 60 -0.37 3.70 2.01
CA ALA A 60 -1.07 2.55 1.45
C ALA A 60 -2.16 3.02 0.50
N ARG A 61 -2.30 2.31 -0.61
CA ARG A 61 -3.43 2.50 -1.50
C ARG A 61 -4.37 1.31 -1.35
N ILE A 62 -5.61 1.57 -1.00
CA ILE A 62 -6.60 0.55 -0.73
C ILE A 62 -7.79 0.72 -1.67
N GLY A 63 -8.67 -0.29 -1.69
CA GLY A 63 -9.78 -0.30 -2.59
C GLY A 63 -9.40 -0.87 -3.94
N LEU A 64 -10.16 -0.52 -4.97
CA LEU A 64 -9.91 -0.99 -6.32
C LEU A 64 -8.79 -0.19 -6.96
N THR A 65 -7.66 -0.85 -7.16
CA THR A 65 -6.49 -0.22 -7.76
C THR A 65 -6.40 -0.57 -9.23
N PRO A 66 -5.61 0.16 -10.03
CA PRO A 66 -5.42 -0.21 -11.43
C PRO A 66 -4.90 -1.64 -11.61
N GLN A 67 -4.08 -2.11 -10.69
CA GLN A 67 -3.55 -3.46 -10.78
C GLN A 67 -4.59 -4.52 -10.48
N SER A 68 -5.58 -4.19 -9.67
CA SER A 68 -6.65 -5.11 -9.30
C SER A 68 -7.81 -5.09 -10.29
N SER A 69 -7.95 -4.02 -11.08
CA SER A 69 -9.10 -3.84 -11.93
C SER A 69 -9.24 -4.92 -12.99
N HIS A 70 -8.15 -5.57 -13.35
CA HIS A 70 -8.20 -6.67 -14.33
C HIS A 70 -8.95 -7.89 -13.83
N THR A 71 -8.93 -8.11 -12.53
CA THR A 71 -9.57 -9.29 -11.95
C THR A 71 -10.95 -8.99 -11.40
N MET A 72 -11.35 -7.74 -11.35
CA MET A 72 -12.62 -7.34 -10.78
C MET A 72 -13.54 -6.86 -11.88
N ARG A 73 -14.68 -7.52 -12.00
CA ARG A 73 -15.68 -7.10 -12.94
C ARG A 73 -16.38 -5.88 -12.42
N GLY A 74 -16.52 -4.92 -13.28
CA GLY A 74 -17.32 -3.78 -12.92
C GLY A 74 -16.60 -2.89 -11.94
N PHE A 75 -15.77 -2.09 -12.49
CA PHE A 75 -15.05 -1.07 -11.76
C PHE A 75 -16.00 -0.26 -10.89
N GLU A 76 -17.15 0.07 -11.46
CA GLU A 76 -18.14 0.90 -10.80
C GLU A 76 -18.87 0.21 -9.65
N ALA A 77 -18.76 -1.11 -9.56
CA ALA A 77 -19.40 -1.82 -8.46
C ALA A 77 -18.60 -1.71 -7.16
N GLN A 78 -17.32 -1.42 -7.27
CA GLN A 78 -16.46 -1.38 -6.11
C GLN A 78 -16.73 -0.10 -5.30
N GLY A 79 -16.97 -0.28 -4.03
CA GLY A 79 -17.20 0.83 -3.13
C GLY A 79 -18.60 1.40 -3.15
N ARG A 80 -19.49 0.79 -3.92
CA ARG A 80 -20.87 1.28 -4.00
C ARG A 80 -21.84 0.58 -3.08
N ASP A 81 -21.52 -0.65 -2.70
CA ASP A 81 -22.38 -1.37 -1.79
C ASP A 81 -21.80 -1.35 -0.38
N THR A 82 -22.62 -1.77 0.57
CA THR A 82 -22.25 -1.75 1.99
C THR A 82 -21.06 -2.65 2.26
N ASP A 83 -21.00 -3.80 1.59
CA ASP A 83 -19.91 -4.75 1.83
C ASP A 83 -18.58 -4.18 1.37
N SER A 84 -18.55 -3.46 0.24
CA SER A 84 -17.34 -2.83 -0.24
C SER A 84 -16.86 -1.74 0.72
N TRP A 85 -17.80 -0.93 1.22
CA TRP A 85 -17.45 0.10 2.20
C TRP A 85 -16.88 -0.51 3.47
N SER A 86 -17.48 -1.61 3.94
CA SER A 86 -17.00 -2.28 5.14
C SER A 86 -15.59 -2.83 4.95
N ARG A 87 -15.32 -3.41 3.78
CA ARG A 87 -13.99 -3.92 3.48
C ARG A 87 -12.96 -2.79 3.42
N ASP A 88 -13.32 -1.69 2.76
CA ASP A 88 -12.41 -0.56 2.64
C ASP A 88 -12.09 0.03 4.00
N GLU A 89 -13.09 0.12 4.88
CA GLU A 89 -12.86 0.62 6.23
C GLU A 89 -11.94 -0.33 7.01
N ALA A 90 -12.18 -1.63 6.91
CA ALA A 90 -11.34 -2.61 7.59
C ALA A 90 -9.89 -2.55 7.07
N ASP A 91 -9.74 -2.40 5.76
CA ASP A 91 -8.41 -2.28 5.17
C ASP A 91 -7.72 -1.01 5.65
N ALA A 92 -8.43 0.11 5.71
CA ALA A 92 -7.85 1.35 6.19
C ALA A 92 -7.37 1.21 7.63
N ARG A 93 -8.17 0.60 8.49
CA ARG A 93 -7.80 0.38 9.88
C ARG A 93 -6.57 -0.52 9.97
N ALA A 94 -6.52 -1.58 9.16
CA ALA A 94 -5.43 -2.54 9.20
C ALA A 94 -4.11 -1.89 8.79
N VAL A 95 -4.10 -1.10 7.71
CA VAL A 95 -2.85 -0.49 7.26
C VAL A 95 -2.38 0.59 8.22
N CYS A 96 -3.30 1.34 8.83
CA CYS A 96 -2.92 2.34 9.82
C CYS A 96 -2.39 1.66 11.07
N ALA A 97 -3.01 0.58 11.54
CA ALA A 97 -2.52 -0.15 12.68
C ALA A 97 -1.14 -0.75 12.44
N ALA A 98 -0.84 -1.11 11.20
CA ALA A 98 0.47 -1.64 10.83
C ALA A 98 1.55 -0.57 10.77
N GLY A 99 1.17 0.70 10.71
CA GLY A 99 2.14 1.79 10.74
C GLY A 99 2.14 2.70 9.52
N ALA A 100 1.26 2.49 8.54
CA ALA A 100 1.16 3.40 7.42
C ALA A 100 0.81 4.80 7.94
N PHE A 101 1.47 5.83 7.43
CA PHE A 101 1.22 7.18 7.92
C PHE A 101 -0.01 7.80 7.24
N ALA A 102 -0.44 7.22 6.13
CA ALA A 102 -1.61 7.71 5.40
C ALA A 102 -2.08 6.60 4.47
N PHE A 103 -3.29 6.76 3.98
CA PHE A 103 -3.81 5.86 2.95
C PHE A 103 -4.65 6.66 1.98
N VAL A 104 -4.81 6.12 0.77
CA VAL A 104 -5.68 6.69 -0.25
C VAL A 104 -6.51 5.58 -0.85
N PHE A 105 -7.64 5.95 -1.39
CA PHE A 105 -8.52 5.03 -2.10
C PHE A 105 -8.28 5.09 -3.60
#